data_6dbf901bc67e0d0ae1bdf1f6f3fea1fe
#
_entry.id   6dbf901bc67e0d0ae1bdf1f6f3fea1fe
#
_cell.length_a   1.000
_cell.length_b   1.000
_cell.length_c   1.000
_cell.angle_alpha   90.00
_cell.angle_beta   90.00
_cell.angle_gamma   90.00
#
_symmetry.space_group_name_H-M   'P 1'
#
loop_
_entity.id
_entity.type
_entity.pdbx_description
1 polymer ?
#
loop_
_entity_poly.entity_id
_entity_poly.type
_entity_poly.pdbx_seq_one_letter_code
_entity_poly.pdbx_strand_id
1 'polypeptide(L)'
;MEFVFVVPRRHLFPHAYPHGLVPFTSAEERRTFEDTVAEHGFYVERQRAEETPEWKQGIPYPLVWRDGEVMVLRRLEAGGEARLHNKHSIGVGGHINPVDSGPQAGANEGGTNPNPIPAASAREVSEELHITGTYQTRTVGLLNDDSNAVGAVHVGVVQVMSVTGSVEVREVDQLEGRFVSPETLRSLLTSGQNFETWSGLLIEHLDELLSDAPQTAQAAVH
;
A
#
# COMPACT_ATOMS: atom_id res chain seq x y z
N MET A 1 -3.98 11.88 -20.57
CA MET A 1 -5.22 11.58 -19.81
C MET A 1 -4.95 10.29 -19.06
N GLU A 2 -5.00 10.35 -17.75
CA GLU A 2 -4.76 9.21 -16.86
C GLU A 2 -6.10 8.71 -16.32
N PHE A 3 -6.29 7.38 -16.30
CA PHE A 3 -7.44 6.74 -15.67
C PHE A 3 -7.00 6.00 -14.42
N VAL A 4 -7.78 6.15 -13.35
CA VAL A 4 -7.54 5.52 -12.05
C VAL A 4 -8.73 4.68 -11.64
N PHE A 5 -8.46 3.63 -10.87
CA PHE A 5 -9.49 2.75 -10.33
C PHE A 5 -10.08 3.33 -9.06
N VAL A 6 -11.40 3.40 -9.00
CA VAL A 6 -12.14 3.91 -7.86
C VAL A 6 -13.22 2.95 -7.40
N VAL A 7 -13.53 3.00 -6.11
CA VAL A 7 -14.68 2.32 -5.53
C VAL A 7 -15.56 3.36 -4.83
N PRO A 8 -16.89 3.32 -5.01
CA PRO A 8 -17.76 4.24 -4.28
C PRO A 8 -17.61 4.07 -2.77
N ARG A 9 -17.34 5.19 -2.09
CA ARG A 9 -17.04 5.26 -0.66
C ARG A 9 -18.06 4.53 0.22
N ARG A 10 -19.35 4.63 -0.13
CA ARG A 10 -20.45 3.98 0.60
C ARG A 10 -20.39 2.45 0.59
N HIS A 11 -19.75 1.83 -0.40
CA HIS A 11 -19.58 0.38 -0.48
C HIS A 11 -18.36 -0.09 0.32
N LEU A 12 -17.29 0.71 0.38
CA LEU A 12 -16.13 0.43 1.23
C LEU A 12 -16.44 0.59 2.72
N PHE A 13 -17.26 1.59 3.05
CA PHE A 13 -17.58 1.98 4.42
C PHE A 13 -19.09 2.16 4.59
N PRO A 14 -19.88 1.07 4.67
CA PRO A 14 -21.34 1.16 4.63
C PRO A 14 -21.96 1.73 5.92
N HIS A 15 -21.24 1.74 7.05
CA HIS A 15 -21.80 2.15 8.35
C HIS A 15 -21.25 3.47 8.84
N ALA A 16 -19.95 3.69 8.72
CA ALA A 16 -19.28 4.91 9.16
C ALA A 16 -18.00 5.10 8.35
N TYR A 17 -17.55 6.35 8.23
CA TYR A 17 -16.28 6.66 7.59
C TYR A 17 -15.18 6.75 8.67
N PRO A 18 -14.36 5.68 8.82
CA PRO A 18 -13.35 5.63 9.86
C PRO A 18 -12.19 6.57 9.54
N HIS A 19 -11.42 6.92 10.55
CA HIS A 19 -10.12 7.55 10.40
C HIS A 19 -9.04 6.57 10.88
N GLY A 20 -7.98 6.42 10.08
CA GLY A 20 -6.87 5.51 10.38
C GLY A 20 -7.04 4.11 9.78
N LEU A 21 -6.39 3.14 10.40
CA LEU A 21 -6.40 1.75 9.99
C LEU A 21 -7.73 1.07 10.32
N VAL A 22 -8.27 0.35 9.34
CA VAL A 22 -9.39 -0.59 9.48
C VAL A 22 -8.84 -1.99 9.17
N PRO A 23 -8.40 -2.74 10.18
CA PRO A 23 -7.79 -4.05 9.95
C PRO A 23 -8.83 -5.08 9.53
N PHE A 24 -8.43 -6.05 8.72
CA PHE A 24 -9.22 -7.25 8.45
C PHE A 24 -8.90 -8.29 9.52
N THR A 25 -9.87 -8.55 10.38
CA THR A 25 -9.74 -9.50 11.51
C THR A 25 -10.03 -10.94 11.10
N SER A 26 -10.60 -11.15 9.91
CA SER A 26 -10.95 -12.46 9.38
C SER A 26 -10.70 -12.57 7.86
N ALA A 27 -10.62 -13.83 7.40
CA ALA A 27 -10.59 -14.13 5.97
C ALA A 27 -11.92 -13.76 5.26
N GLU A 28 -13.01 -13.71 6.00
CA GLU A 28 -14.32 -13.32 5.48
C GLU A 28 -14.38 -11.82 5.18
N GLU A 29 -13.92 -10.96 6.10
CA GLU A 29 -13.83 -9.52 5.88
C GLU A 29 -12.97 -9.17 4.67
N ARG A 30 -11.82 -9.84 4.52
CA ARG A 30 -10.98 -9.67 3.34
C ARG A 30 -11.71 -10.06 2.06
N ARG A 31 -12.40 -11.22 2.03
CA ARG A 31 -13.18 -11.62 0.85
C ARG A 31 -14.30 -10.64 0.54
N THR A 32 -15.02 -10.18 1.56
CA THR A 32 -16.08 -9.17 1.39
C THR A 32 -15.54 -7.90 0.76
N PHE A 33 -14.33 -7.47 1.16
CA PHE A 33 -13.65 -6.34 0.52
C PHE A 33 -13.31 -6.64 -0.94
N GLU A 34 -12.71 -7.80 -1.24
CA GLU A 34 -12.34 -8.22 -2.60
C GLU A 34 -13.59 -8.30 -3.51
N ASP A 35 -14.70 -8.84 -3.01
CA ASP A 35 -15.99 -8.89 -3.71
C ASP A 35 -16.55 -7.48 -3.95
N THR A 36 -16.45 -6.58 -2.96
CA THR A 36 -16.86 -5.18 -3.09
C THR A 36 -16.07 -4.46 -4.18
N VAL A 37 -14.76 -4.68 -4.24
CA VAL A 37 -13.88 -4.12 -5.28
C VAL A 37 -14.28 -4.65 -6.65
N ALA A 38 -14.51 -5.96 -6.76
CA ALA A 38 -14.87 -6.60 -8.02
C ALA A 38 -16.24 -6.17 -8.54
N GLU A 39 -17.23 -5.96 -7.66
CA GLU A 39 -18.59 -5.62 -8.02
C GLU A 39 -18.80 -4.14 -8.29
N HIS A 40 -18.15 -3.27 -7.52
CA HIS A 40 -18.43 -1.83 -7.49
C HIS A 40 -17.28 -0.96 -7.99
N GLY A 41 -16.11 -1.53 -8.24
CA GLY A 41 -14.96 -0.79 -8.75
C GLY A 41 -15.07 -0.47 -10.23
N PHE A 42 -14.57 0.69 -10.63
CA PHE A 42 -14.53 1.10 -12.04
C PHE A 42 -13.38 2.10 -12.30
N TYR A 43 -13.04 2.28 -13.57
CA TYR A 43 -12.05 3.27 -14.00
C TYR A 43 -12.72 4.59 -14.38
N VAL A 44 -12.10 5.69 -13.94
CA VAL A 44 -12.53 7.05 -14.26
C VAL A 44 -11.30 7.93 -14.51
N GLU A 45 -11.47 9.01 -15.25
CA GLU A 45 -10.41 10.00 -15.43
C GLU A 45 -9.94 10.54 -14.06
N ARG A 46 -8.62 10.58 -13.84
CA ARG A 46 -8.00 10.96 -12.56
C ARG A 46 -8.48 12.33 -12.07
N GLN A 47 -8.53 13.33 -12.95
CA GLN A 47 -9.00 14.67 -12.55
C GLN A 47 -10.41 14.61 -11.96
N ARG A 48 -11.31 13.82 -12.55
CA ARG A 48 -12.67 13.66 -12.05
C ARG A 48 -12.71 12.92 -10.72
N ALA A 49 -11.83 11.92 -10.54
CA ALA A 49 -11.72 11.22 -9.27
C ALA A 49 -11.24 12.15 -8.15
N GLU A 50 -10.30 13.04 -8.42
CA GLU A 50 -9.78 14.02 -7.48
C GLU A 50 -10.82 15.08 -7.05
N GLU A 51 -11.85 15.31 -7.85
CA GLU A 51 -12.94 16.25 -7.57
C GLU A 51 -14.20 15.59 -6.98
N THR A 52 -14.20 14.26 -6.76
CA THR A 52 -15.39 13.48 -6.35
C THR A 52 -15.12 12.68 -5.07
N PRO A 53 -15.32 13.27 -3.87
CA PRO A 53 -15.08 12.58 -2.60
C PRO A 53 -15.98 11.37 -2.31
N GLU A 54 -17.06 11.19 -3.09
CA GLU A 54 -17.92 10.01 -3.06
C GLU A 54 -17.21 8.76 -3.60
N TRP A 55 -16.10 8.93 -4.30
CA TRP A 55 -15.26 7.85 -4.81
C TRP A 55 -13.93 7.83 -4.09
N LYS A 56 -13.46 6.63 -3.78
CA LYS A 56 -12.12 6.41 -3.22
C LYS A 56 -11.24 5.79 -4.28
N GLN A 57 -10.16 6.47 -4.65
CA GLN A 57 -9.08 5.91 -5.44
C GLN A 57 -8.34 4.87 -4.59
N GLY A 58 -8.35 3.60 -5.01
CA GLY A 58 -7.63 2.54 -4.31
C GLY A 58 -6.13 2.69 -4.56
N ILE A 59 -5.37 2.77 -3.49
CA ILE A 59 -3.90 2.80 -3.53
C ILE A 59 -3.37 1.54 -2.83
N PRO A 60 -2.85 0.53 -3.55
CA PRO A 60 -2.09 -0.53 -2.92
C PRO A 60 -0.96 0.07 -2.10
N TYR A 61 -0.81 -0.39 -0.86
CA TYR A 61 0.18 0.15 0.07
C TYR A 61 0.90 -0.98 0.82
N PRO A 62 1.76 -1.76 0.11
CA PRO A 62 2.55 -2.81 0.73
C PRO A 62 3.68 -2.27 1.59
N LEU A 63 3.69 -2.71 2.85
CA LEU A 63 4.82 -2.60 3.76
C LEU A 63 5.77 -3.76 3.48
N VAL A 64 7.01 -3.47 3.15
CA VAL A 64 8.03 -4.50 2.89
C VAL A 64 8.64 -4.94 4.21
N TRP A 65 8.42 -6.21 4.57
CA TRP A 65 8.88 -6.85 5.78
C TRP A 65 9.95 -7.90 5.48
N ARG A 66 11.07 -7.84 6.17
CA ARG A 66 12.17 -8.80 6.05
C ARG A 66 12.93 -8.92 7.36
N ASP A 67 13.15 -10.14 7.84
CA ASP A 67 14.02 -10.46 8.97
C ASP A 67 13.75 -9.67 10.26
N GLY A 68 12.47 -9.35 10.54
CA GLY A 68 12.11 -8.58 11.73
C GLY A 68 12.15 -7.06 11.53
N GLU A 69 12.35 -6.59 10.31
CA GLU A 69 12.48 -5.17 9.98
C GLU A 69 11.51 -4.75 8.88
N VAL A 70 11.10 -3.48 8.91
CA VAL A 70 10.28 -2.82 7.90
C VAL A 70 11.16 -1.91 7.06
N MET A 71 10.93 -1.88 5.75
CA MET A 71 11.60 -0.96 4.86
C MET A 71 11.04 0.45 5.03
N VAL A 72 11.92 1.40 5.25
CA VAL A 72 11.61 2.84 5.26
C VAL A 72 12.18 3.44 4.00
N LEU A 73 11.35 4.14 3.28
CA LEU A 73 11.71 4.90 2.09
C LEU A 73 11.75 6.40 2.41
N ARG A 74 12.65 7.14 1.79
CA ARG A 74 12.69 8.59 1.84
C ARG A 74 12.76 9.15 0.44
N ARG A 75 11.78 9.96 0.06
CA ARG A 75 11.80 10.65 -1.24
C ARG A 75 12.78 11.82 -1.21
N LEU A 76 13.67 11.84 -2.18
CA LEU A 76 14.65 12.91 -2.38
C LEU A 76 14.03 14.05 -3.21
N GLU A 77 14.71 15.21 -3.23
CA GLU A 77 14.22 16.41 -3.94
C GLU A 77 14.16 16.24 -5.48
N ALA A 78 14.91 15.28 -6.03
CA ALA A 78 14.87 14.96 -7.45
C ALA A 78 13.59 14.20 -7.88
N GLY A 79 12.79 13.68 -6.94
CA GLY A 79 11.54 12.96 -7.23
C GLY A 79 10.43 13.89 -7.74
N GLY A 80 9.53 13.35 -8.59
CA GLY A 80 8.52 14.12 -9.30
C GLY A 80 7.41 14.77 -8.43
N GLU A 81 7.13 14.24 -7.21
CA GLU A 81 6.09 14.75 -6.32
C GLU A 81 6.65 15.66 -5.23
N ALA A 82 6.74 16.97 -5.49
CA ALA A 82 7.31 17.97 -4.57
C ALA A 82 6.69 17.95 -3.16
N ARG A 83 5.40 17.61 -3.01
CA ARG A 83 4.71 17.49 -1.71
C ARG A 83 5.24 16.37 -0.81
N LEU A 84 5.94 15.40 -1.40
CA LEU A 84 6.51 14.24 -0.69
C LEU A 84 8.03 14.37 -0.48
N HIS A 85 8.65 15.44 -0.97
CA HIS A 85 10.09 15.65 -0.79
C HIS A 85 10.47 15.63 0.69
N ASN A 86 11.55 14.91 0.99
CA ASN A 86 12.08 14.71 2.36
C ASN A 86 11.10 14.05 3.34
N LYS A 87 9.98 13.47 2.87
CA LYS A 87 9.10 12.66 3.71
C LYS A 87 9.54 11.20 3.69
N HIS A 88 9.32 10.57 4.85
CA HIS A 88 9.51 9.15 5.02
C HIS A 88 8.19 8.40 4.77
N SER A 89 8.28 7.25 4.12
CA SER A 89 7.19 6.31 3.90
C SER A 89 7.61 4.92 4.37
N ILE A 90 6.65 4.12 4.88
CA ILE A 90 6.85 2.69 5.17
C ILE A 90 6.12 1.79 4.15
N GLY A 91 5.44 2.38 3.18
CA GLY A 91 4.77 1.65 2.12
C GLY A 91 5.18 2.15 0.74
N VAL A 92 5.10 1.26 -0.22
CA VAL A 92 5.22 1.54 -1.66
C VAL A 92 3.81 1.69 -2.20
N GLY A 93 3.48 2.81 -2.84
CA GLY A 93 2.11 3.01 -3.29
C GLY A 93 1.97 3.87 -4.52
N GLY A 94 0.99 3.53 -5.33
CA GLY A 94 0.62 4.29 -6.52
C GLY A 94 -0.79 3.98 -6.99
N HIS A 95 -1.23 4.64 -8.05
CA HIS A 95 -2.57 4.48 -8.59
C HIS A 95 -2.74 3.14 -9.31
N ILE A 96 -3.93 2.58 -9.19
CA ILE A 96 -4.34 1.44 -10.00
C ILE A 96 -4.80 1.97 -11.36
N ASN A 97 -4.16 1.51 -12.42
CA ASN A 97 -4.42 1.93 -13.79
C ASN A 97 -5.06 0.81 -14.63
N PRO A 98 -5.67 1.11 -15.79
CA PRO A 98 -6.32 0.08 -16.63
C PRO A 98 -5.41 -1.08 -17.03
N VAL A 99 -4.10 -0.86 -17.13
CA VAL A 99 -3.12 -1.92 -17.42
C VAL A 99 -3.13 -3.04 -16.38
N ASP A 100 -3.48 -2.72 -15.14
CA ASP A 100 -3.53 -3.67 -14.02
C ASP A 100 -4.73 -4.64 -14.09
N SER A 101 -5.71 -4.37 -14.96
CA SER A 101 -6.85 -5.27 -15.25
C SER A 101 -6.68 -6.06 -16.56
N GLY A 102 -5.55 -5.96 -17.22
CA GLY A 102 -5.30 -6.63 -18.50
C GLY A 102 -5.22 -8.17 -18.40
N PRO A 103 -5.20 -8.87 -19.56
CA PRO A 103 -5.17 -10.34 -19.62
C PRO A 103 -3.95 -10.97 -18.92
N GLN A 104 -2.88 -10.23 -18.74
CA GLN A 104 -1.65 -10.67 -18.05
C GLN A 104 -1.77 -10.59 -16.52
N ALA A 105 -2.82 -9.95 -15.99
CA ALA A 105 -3.02 -9.74 -14.55
C ALA A 105 -3.65 -10.98 -13.82
N GLY A 106 -3.55 -12.18 -14.40
CA GLY A 106 -4.07 -13.41 -13.78
C GLY A 106 -5.56 -13.67 -14.04
N ALA A 107 -6.14 -13.06 -15.08
CA ALA A 107 -7.49 -13.35 -15.51
C ALA A 107 -7.60 -14.80 -15.98
N ASN A 108 -8.61 -15.53 -15.51
CA ASN A 108 -9.06 -16.77 -16.10
C ASN A 108 -9.40 -16.55 -17.58
N GLU A 109 -9.21 -17.57 -18.42
CA GLU A 109 -9.37 -17.49 -19.86
C GLU A 109 -10.63 -16.70 -20.28
N GLY A 110 -10.44 -15.50 -20.85
CA GLY A 110 -11.49 -14.67 -21.46
C GLY A 110 -12.11 -13.56 -20.60
N GLY A 111 -11.65 -13.31 -19.36
CA GLY A 111 -12.18 -12.25 -18.48
C GLY A 111 -11.18 -11.13 -18.18
N THR A 112 -11.70 -9.91 -17.94
CA THR A 112 -10.96 -8.87 -17.24
C THR A 112 -10.80 -9.29 -15.78
N ASN A 113 -9.64 -9.04 -15.15
CA ASN A 113 -9.48 -9.28 -13.72
C ASN A 113 -10.36 -8.27 -12.96
N PRO A 114 -11.41 -8.71 -12.23
CA PRO A 114 -12.30 -7.80 -11.53
C PRO A 114 -11.62 -7.14 -10.31
N ASN A 115 -10.50 -7.69 -9.83
CA ASN A 115 -9.72 -7.12 -8.73
C ASN A 115 -8.30 -6.77 -9.21
N PRO A 116 -8.03 -5.51 -9.61
CA PRO A 116 -6.72 -5.10 -10.13
C PRO A 116 -5.67 -4.84 -9.04
N ILE A 117 -6.04 -4.86 -7.75
CA ILE A 117 -5.17 -4.50 -6.63
C ILE A 117 -3.86 -5.32 -6.60
N PRO A 118 -3.88 -6.67 -6.74
CA PRO A 118 -2.64 -7.45 -6.68
C PRO A 118 -1.67 -7.12 -7.82
N ALA A 119 -2.19 -6.88 -9.03
CA ALA A 119 -1.37 -6.54 -10.19
C ALA A 119 -0.76 -5.14 -10.06
N ALA A 120 -1.56 -4.16 -9.64
CA ALA A 120 -1.08 -2.81 -9.36
C ALA A 120 -0.02 -2.80 -8.26
N SER A 121 -0.24 -3.53 -7.16
CA SER A 121 0.75 -3.67 -6.09
C SER A 121 2.08 -4.23 -6.60
N ALA A 122 2.03 -5.30 -7.40
CA ALA A 122 3.23 -5.91 -7.98
C ALA A 122 3.96 -4.96 -8.93
N ARG A 123 3.23 -4.20 -9.76
CA ARG A 123 3.79 -3.21 -10.68
C ARG A 123 4.50 -2.08 -9.91
N GLU A 124 3.82 -1.42 -8.97
CA GLU A 124 4.38 -0.32 -8.16
C GLU A 124 5.64 -0.76 -7.41
N VAL A 125 5.59 -1.94 -6.77
CA VAL A 125 6.77 -2.51 -6.11
C VAL A 125 7.89 -2.73 -7.10
N SER A 126 7.61 -3.26 -8.30
CA SER A 126 8.65 -3.52 -9.31
C SER A 126 9.23 -2.24 -9.93
N GLU A 127 8.49 -1.15 -9.92
CA GLU A 127 8.95 0.17 -10.38
C GLU A 127 9.91 0.80 -9.38
N GLU A 128 9.61 0.76 -8.08
CA GLU A 128 10.43 1.39 -7.05
C GLU A 128 11.54 0.48 -6.48
N LEU A 129 11.32 -0.86 -6.45
CA LEU A 129 12.20 -1.81 -5.78
C LEU A 129 12.72 -2.90 -6.73
N HIS A 130 13.95 -3.34 -6.48
CA HIS A 130 14.53 -4.56 -7.04
C HIS A 130 14.59 -5.62 -5.94
N ILE A 131 13.79 -6.66 -6.08
CA ILE A 131 13.74 -7.78 -5.13
C ILE A 131 14.43 -9.00 -5.74
N THR A 132 15.46 -9.51 -5.06
CA THR A 132 16.11 -10.76 -5.44
C THR A 132 15.69 -11.83 -4.43
N GLY A 133 14.94 -12.83 -4.90
CA GLY A 133 14.38 -13.88 -4.05
C GLY A 133 12.88 -14.02 -4.23
N THR A 134 12.19 -14.42 -3.17
CA THR A 134 10.72 -14.62 -3.20
C THR A 134 10.03 -13.69 -2.23
N TYR A 135 8.77 -13.40 -2.51
CA TYR A 135 7.92 -12.66 -1.56
C TYR A 135 6.49 -13.18 -1.58
N GLN A 136 5.79 -12.90 -0.50
CA GLN A 136 4.35 -13.13 -0.37
C GLN A 136 3.70 -11.84 0.10
N THR A 137 2.59 -11.46 -0.54
CA THR A 137 1.82 -10.26 -0.18
C THR A 137 0.48 -10.68 0.39
N ARG A 138 0.11 -10.10 1.54
CA ARG A 138 -1.16 -10.31 2.21
C ARG A 138 -1.84 -8.98 2.45
N THR A 139 -3.06 -8.80 1.96
CA THR A 139 -3.90 -7.64 2.29
C THR A 139 -4.38 -7.77 3.73
N VAL A 140 -4.16 -6.74 4.55
CA VAL A 140 -4.38 -6.76 6.00
C VAL A 140 -5.41 -5.75 6.48
N GLY A 141 -5.81 -4.79 5.66
CA GLY A 141 -6.80 -3.80 6.02
C GLY A 141 -6.90 -2.65 5.04
N LEU A 142 -7.71 -1.67 5.41
CA LEU A 142 -7.84 -0.39 4.70
C LEU A 142 -7.32 0.74 5.58
N LEU A 143 -6.79 1.77 4.94
CA LEU A 143 -6.39 3.01 5.59
C LEU A 143 -7.19 4.17 5.00
N ASN A 144 -8.00 4.83 5.82
CA ASN A 144 -8.77 5.99 5.42
C ASN A 144 -8.36 7.22 6.24
N ASP A 145 -8.09 8.33 5.55
CA ASP A 145 -7.73 9.60 6.17
C ASP A 145 -8.41 10.75 5.45
N ASP A 146 -9.59 11.14 5.93
CA ASP A 146 -10.36 12.25 5.35
C ASP A 146 -9.95 13.62 5.92
N SER A 147 -8.84 13.72 6.68
CA SER A 147 -8.40 14.95 7.32
C SER A 147 -7.88 16.01 6.33
N ASN A 148 -7.62 15.61 5.10
CA ASN A 148 -7.13 16.50 4.05
C ASN A 148 -7.73 16.14 2.68
N ALA A 149 -7.61 17.05 1.71
CA ALA A 149 -8.22 16.89 0.39
C ALA A 149 -7.70 15.67 -0.39
N VAL A 150 -6.44 15.30 -0.21
CA VAL A 150 -5.86 14.10 -0.86
C VAL A 150 -6.46 12.83 -0.26
N GLY A 151 -6.44 12.71 1.06
CA GLY A 151 -7.00 11.55 1.75
C GLY A 151 -8.51 11.40 1.55
N ALA A 152 -9.24 12.51 1.39
CA ALA A 152 -10.68 12.49 1.14
C ALA A 152 -11.07 11.69 -0.12
N VAL A 153 -10.20 11.62 -1.12
CA VAL A 153 -10.43 10.92 -2.41
C VAL A 153 -9.60 9.64 -2.56
N HIS A 154 -8.78 9.28 -1.56
CA HIS A 154 -7.95 8.08 -1.59
C HIS A 154 -8.29 7.12 -0.45
N VAL A 155 -8.02 5.84 -0.66
CA VAL A 155 -8.03 4.80 0.38
C VAL A 155 -6.81 3.90 0.18
N GLY A 156 -6.02 3.73 1.23
CA GLY A 156 -4.89 2.78 1.22
C GLY A 156 -5.40 1.36 1.38
N VAL A 157 -5.00 0.47 0.46
CA VAL A 157 -5.18 -0.97 0.62
C VAL A 157 -3.91 -1.51 1.26
N VAL A 158 -3.93 -1.61 2.60
CA VAL A 158 -2.75 -1.95 3.38
C VAL A 158 -2.39 -3.41 3.19
N GLN A 159 -1.14 -3.64 2.85
CA GLN A 159 -0.60 -4.97 2.60
C GLN A 159 0.71 -5.16 3.38
N VAL A 160 0.99 -6.39 3.77
CA VAL A 160 2.30 -6.81 4.27
C VAL A 160 2.94 -7.71 3.21
N MET A 161 4.10 -7.29 2.73
CA MET A 161 4.90 -8.03 1.77
C MET A 161 6.11 -8.62 2.49
N SER A 162 6.05 -9.92 2.80
CA SER A 162 7.14 -10.66 3.42
C SER A 162 8.13 -11.12 2.37
N VAL A 163 9.37 -10.66 2.45
CA VAL A 163 10.43 -10.91 1.46
C VAL A 163 11.50 -11.80 2.03
N THR A 164 11.95 -12.77 1.21
CA THR A 164 13.15 -13.58 1.45
C THR A 164 14.19 -13.22 0.40
N GLY A 165 15.35 -12.69 0.82
CA GLY A 165 16.41 -12.26 -0.08
C GLY A 165 16.72 -10.76 0.03
N SER A 166 17.33 -10.17 -1.02
CA SER A 166 17.68 -8.75 -1.00
C SER A 166 16.58 -7.85 -1.57
N VAL A 167 16.50 -6.64 -1.04
CA VAL A 167 15.63 -5.57 -1.55
C VAL A 167 16.48 -4.32 -1.70
N GLU A 168 16.48 -3.76 -2.89
CA GLU A 168 17.23 -2.55 -3.24
C GLU A 168 16.28 -1.54 -3.91
N VAL A 169 16.51 -0.26 -3.68
CA VAL A 169 15.79 0.81 -4.38
C VAL A 169 16.30 0.92 -5.81
N ARG A 170 15.39 1.04 -6.79
CA ARG A 170 15.76 1.19 -8.21
C ARG A 170 16.17 2.62 -8.54
N GLU A 171 15.39 3.59 -8.10
CA GLU A 171 15.58 5.00 -8.44
C GLU A 171 16.40 5.73 -7.37
N VAL A 172 17.67 5.33 -7.19
CA VAL A 172 18.56 5.83 -6.13
C VAL A 172 18.77 7.35 -6.13
N ASP A 173 18.55 8.01 -7.26
CA ASP A 173 18.62 9.47 -7.36
C ASP A 173 17.36 10.16 -6.80
N GLN A 174 16.24 9.44 -6.67
CA GLN A 174 14.94 9.95 -6.25
C GLN A 174 14.47 9.38 -4.91
N LEU A 175 14.97 8.21 -4.53
CA LEU A 175 14.49 7.44 -3.39
C LEU A 175 15.65 6.80 -2.63
N GLU A 176 15.64 6.91 -1.32
CA GLU A 176 16.50 6.14 -0.42
C GLU A 176 15.68 5.11 0.34
N GLY A 177 16.25 3.93 0.58
CA GLY A 177 15.59 2.87 1.33
C GLY A 177 16.50 2.24 2.37
N ARG A 178 15.95 1.93 3.54
CA ARG A 178 16.65 1.16 4.59
C ARG A 178 15.67 0.33 5.39
N PHE A 179 16.14 -0.79 5.91
CA PHE A 179 15.37 -1.59 6.86
C PHE A 179 15.63 -1.12 8.30
N VAL A 180 14.56 -1.07 9.10
CA VAL A 180 14.64 -0.72 10.52
C VAL A 180 13.62 -1.55 11.33
N SER A 181 13.92 -1.79 12.60
CA SER A 181 12.99 -2.47 13.48
C SER A 181 11.72 -1.64 13.76
N PRO A 182 10.59 -2.28 14.11
CA PRO A 182 9.37 -1.59 14.54
C PRO A 182 9.62 -0.60 15.69
N GLU A 183 10.49 -0.94 16.63
CA GLU A 183 10.87 -0.06 17.76
C GLU A 183 11.59 1.21 17.26
N THR A 184 12.51 1.05 16.31
CA THR A 184 13.20 2.18 15.68
C THR A 184 12.20 3.08 14.95
N LEU A 185 11.22 2.52 14.22
CA LEU A 185 10.17 3.29 13.56
C LEU A 185 9.37 4.13 14.53
N ARG A 186 8.92 3.55 15.65
CA ARG A 186 8.19 4.28 16.69
C ARG A 186 9.04 5.41 17.30
N SER A 187 10.33 5.14 17.51
CA SER A 187 11.27 6.16 18.02
C SER A 187 11.45 7.31 17.03
N LEU A 188 11.56 7.01 15.74
CA LEU A 188 11.67 8.01 14.68
C LEU A 188 10.38 8.87 14.60
N LEU A 189 9.20 8.25 14.67
CA LEU A 189 7.92 8.95 14.68
C LEU A 189 7.82 9.88 15.90
N THR A 190 8.13 9.37 17.09
CA THR A 190 8.07 10.13 18.36
C THR A 190 9.07 11.29 18.39
N SER A 191 10.24 11.13 17.75
CA SER A 191 11.24 12.20 17.64
C SER A 191 10.87 13.29 16.63
N GLY A 192 9.71 13.19 15.97
CA GLY A 192 9.24 14.19 15.01
C GLY A 192 9.87 14.06 13.61
N GLN A 193 10.38 12.86 13.27
CA GLN A 193 10.81 12.60 11.90
C GLN A 193 9.65 12.81 10.93
N ASN A 194 9.90 13.44 9.79
CA ASN A 194 8.88 13.84 8.83
C ASN A 194 8.34 12.62 8.03
N PHE A 195 7.39 11.91 8.60
CA PHE A 195 6.65 10.86 7.92
C PHE A 195 5.45 11.43 7.14
N GLU A 196 5.09 10.79 6.04
CA GLU A 196 3.78 11.03 5.45
C GLU A 196 2.65 10.54 6.39
N THR A 197 1.46 11.09 6.24
CA THR A 197 0.34 10.87 7.18
C THR A 197 -0.02 9.39 7.33
N TRP A 198 -0.09 8.67 6.21
CA TRP A 198 -0.45 7.25 6.20
C TRP A 198 0.58 6.39 6.93
N SER A 199 1.86 6.65 6.69
CA SER A 199 2.94 5.96 7.40
C SER A 199 2.87 6.20 8.91
N GLY A 200 2.63 7.44 9.34
CA GLY A 200 2.45 7.78 10.74
C GLY A 200 1.34 6.96 11.40
N LEU A 201 0.15 6.94 10.77
CA LEU A 201 -0.99 6.16 11.25
C LEU A 201 -0.71 4.65 11.32
N LEU A 202 0.03 4.08 10.36
CA LEU A 202 0.34 2.66 10.34
C LEU A 202 1.44 2.26 11.33
N ILE A 203 2.41 3.16 11.61
CA ILE A 203 3.48 2.89 12.59
C ILE A 203 2.89 2.65 13.99
N GLU A 204 1.79 3.28 14.34
CA GLU A 204 1.09 3.07 15.61
C GLU A 204 0.48 1.66 15.73
N HIS A 205 0.20 1.00 14.58
CA HIS A 205 -0.47 -0.30 14.49
C HIS A 205 0.45 -1.46 14.01
N LEU A 206 1.78 -1.28 14.00
CA LEU A 206 2.71 -2.27 13.43
C LEU A 206 2.59 -3.66 14.07
N ASP A 207 2.36 -3.75 15.38
CA ASP A 207 2.24 -5.05 16.05
C ASP A 207 1.03 -5.85 15.53
N GLU A 208 -0.08 -5.18 15.27
CA GLU A 208 -1.28 -5.77 14.68
C GLU A 208 -1.06 -6.20 13.23
N LEU A 209 -0.47 -5.30 12.42
CA LEU A 209 -0.19 -5.55 11.00
C LEU A 209 0.77 -6.72 10.79
N LEU A 210 1.78 -6.86 11.66
CA LEU A 210 2.86 -7.82 11.55
C LEU A 210 2.64 -9.10 12.37
N SER A 211 1.52 -9.23 13.10
CA SER A 211 1.24 -10.36 13.99
C SER A 211 1.37 -11.73 13.31
N ASP A 212 0.92 -11.84 12.05
CA ASP A 212 0.97 -13.06 11.25
C ASP A 212 2.07 -13.03 10.17
N ALA A 213 2.96 -12.04 10.20
CA ALA A 213 4.07 -11.99 9.27
C ALA A 213 5.08 -13.13 9.62
N PRO A 214 5.51 -13.94 8.66
CA PRO A 214 6.47 -14.98 8.94
C PRO A 214 7.75 -14.35 9.49
N GLN A 215 8.09 -14.69 10.73
CA GLN A 215 9.42 -14.44 11.25
C GLN A 215 10.33 -15.43 10.52
N THR A 216 11.19 -14.93 9.64
CA THR A 216 12.22 -15.79 9.04
C THR A 216 13.02 -16.40 10.19
N ALA A 217 13.02 -17.74 10.26
CA ALA A 217 13.78 -18.47 11.26
C ALA A 217 15.23 -17.99 11.18
N GLN A 218 15.76 -17.47 12.28
CA GLN A 218 17.20 -17.28 12.43
C GLN A 218 17.84 -18.61 12.05
N ALA A 219 18.60 -18.61 10.96
CA ALA A 219 19.41 -19.76 10.61
C ALA A 219 20.32 -20.02 11.82
N ALA A 220 20.06 -21.14 12.52
CA ALA A 220 20.92 -21.61 13.59
C ALA A 220 22.28 -21.81 12.98
N VAL A 221 23.21 -20.92 13.29
CA VAL A 221 24.63 -21.10 13.02
C VAL A 221 25.11 -22.20 13.98
N HIS A 222 25.35 -23.36 13.41
CA HIS A 222 26.10 -24.45 14.06
C HIS A 222 27.51 -24.46 13.49
#